data_f90e26c3ca514e7baa98353eb3346d5f
#
_entry.id   f90e26c3ca514e7baa98353eb3346d5f
#
_cell.length_a   1.000
_cell.length_b   1.000
_cell.length_c   1.000
_cell.angle_alpha   90.00
_cell.angle_beta   90.00
_cell.angle_gamma   90.00
#
_symmetry.space_group_name_H-M   'P 1'
#
loop_
_entity.id
_entity.type
_entity.pdbx_description
1 polymer ?
#
loop_
_entity_poly.entity_id
_entity_poly.type
_entity_poly.pdbx_seq_one_letter_code
_entity_poly.pdbx_strand_id
1 'polypeptide(L)'
;FKETLKKHYKTHKFVIVCGGGTIARKYISVLKEEGKSKKEISLAGIRATRMNALFIMQLFGKEANDTLPKNMKEIKRNLAKNNVVICGALRYSENSTSDSTAAALASCLKTEFVNITNVKGLYSDNPKINKKAKLISSISWKDFKKKALAIRFKAGQNFILDQNASVIINKHKIKTYIIGPDMNNLSKIFKNKKFIGTTIYN
;
A
#
# COMPACT_ATOMS: atom_id res chain seq x y z
N PHE A 1 -5.23 4.46 -14.59
CA PHE A 1 -4.73 4.93 -13.28
C PHE A 1 -4.11 6.32 -13.39
N LYS A 2 -3.08 6.53 -14.24
CA LYS A 2 -2.42 7.83 -14.44
C LYS A 2 -3.44 8.93 -14.74
N GLU A 3 -4.31 8.73 -15.73
CA GLU A 3 -5.34 9.70 -16.13
C GLU A 3 -6.33 10.02 -14.99
N THR A 4 -6.59 9.05 -14.11
CA THR A 4 -7.44 9.29 -12.94
C THR A 4 -6.77 10.24 -11.96
N LEU A 5 -5.49 10.03 -11.64
CA LEU A 5 -4.75 10.93 -10.75
C LEU A 5 -4.61 12.33 -11.34
N LYS A 6 -4.31 12.43 -12.64
CA LYS A 6 -4.12 13.70 -13.35
C LYS A 6 -5.32 14.64 -13.21
N LYS A 7 -6.54 14.11 -13.22
CA LYS A 7 -7.78 14.88 -13.01
C LYS A 7 -7.84 15.57 -11.63
N HIS A 8 -6.98 15.15 -10.69
CA HIS A 8 -6.97 15.65 -9.31
C HIS A 8 -5.70 16.44 -8.93
N TYR A 9 -4.77 16.69 -9.86
CA TYR A 9 -3.49 17.40 -9.56
C TYR A 9 -3.66 18.83 -9.06
N LYS A 10 -4.79 19.48 -9.38
CA LYS A 10 -5.09 20.82 -8.88
C LYS A 10 -5.35 20.87 -7.37
N THR A 11 -5.79 19.76 -6.80
CA THR A 11 -6.24 19.69 -5.40
C THR A 11 -5.45 18.67 -4.57
N HIS A 12 -4.73 17.76 -5.21
CA HIS A 12 -4.03 16.66 -4.54
C HIS A 12 -2.63 16.46 -5.10
N LYS A 13 -1.70 16.09 -4.22
CA LYS A 13 -0.42 15.48 -4.56
C LYS A 13 -0.43 14.02 -4.11
N PHE A 14 0.27 13.17 -4.83
CA PHE A 14 0.21 11.72 -4.62
C PHE A 14 1.60 11.13 -4.34
N VAL A 15 1.65 10.21 -3.38
CA VAL A 15 2.78 9.29 -3.23
C VAL A 15 2.30 7.88 -3.54
N ILE A 16 2.89 7.26 -4.56
CA ILE A 16 2.57 5.90 -4.97
C ILE A 16 3.66 4.97 -4.43
N VAL A 17 3.29 4.08 -3.54
CA VAL A 17 4.17 3.05 -3.02
C VAL A 17 3.90 1.74 -3.76
N CYS A 18 4.85 1.30 -4.56
CA CYS A 18 4.72 0.06 -5.32
C CYS A 18 5.03 -1.15 -4.46
N GLY A 19 4.15 -2.14 -4.49
CA GLY A 19 4.38 -3.46 -3.89
C GLY A 19 5.23 -4.35 -4.79
N GLY A 20 5.76 -5.45 -4.22
CA GLY A 20 6.58 -6.41 -4.97
C GLY A 20 5.80 -7.39 -5.86
N GLY A 21 4.51 -7.57 -5.58
CA GLY A 21 3.61 -8.40 -6.38
C GLY A 21 4.03 -9.87 -6.48
N THR A 22 3.67 -10.51 -7.59
CA THR A 22 3.99 -11.91 -7.87
C THR A 22 5.48 -12.15 -8.06
N ILE A 23 6.19 -11.15 -8.62
CA ILE A 23 7.65 -11.23 -8.85
C ILE A 23 8.39 -11.37 -7.53
N ALA A 24 8.07 -10.51 -6.55
CA ALA A 24 8.68 -10.62 -5.21
C ALA A 24 8.39 -11.98 -4.55
N ARG A 25 7.15 -12.48 -4.65
CA ARG A 25 6.79 -13.79 -4.09
C ARG A 25 7.59 -14.93 -4.70
N LYS A 26 7.80 -14.94 -6.02
CA LYS A 26 8.62 -15.95 -6.71
C LYS A 26 10.08 -15.89 -6.24
N TYR A 27 10.68 -14.71 -6.15
CA TYR A 27 12.07 -14.57 -5.68
C TYR A 27 12.21 -14.97 -4.22
N ILE A 28 11.26 -14.57 -3.38
CA ILE A 28 11.24 -14.91 -1.96
C ILE A 28 11.09 -16.41 -1.75
N SER A 29 10.25 -17.12 -2.53
CA SER A 29 10.09 -18.57 -2.37
C SER A 29 11.38 -19.31 -2.68
N VAL A 30 12.02 -19.02 -3.81
CA VAL A 30 13.30 -19.64 -4.19
C VAL A 30 14.37 -19.39 -3.12
N LEU A 31 14.53 -18.15 -2.64
CA LEU A 31 15.52 -17.83 -1.62
C LEU A 31 15.24 -18.50 -0.27
N LYS A 32 13.98 -18.78 0.04
CA LYS A 32 13.62 -19.57 1.23
C LYS A 32 13.97 -21.05 1.05
N GLU A 33 13.70 -21.61 -0.10
CA GLU A 33 14.07 -22.99 -0.45
C GLU A 33 15.60 -23.18 -0.39
N GLU A 34 16.37 -22.18 -0.83
CA GLU A 34 17.83 -22.14 -0.75
C GLU A 34 18.39 -21.81 0.67
N GLY A 35 17.53 -21.73 1.69
CA GLY A 35 17.93 -21.50 3.06
C GLY A 35 18.57 -20.13 3.33
N LYS A 36 18.31 -19.12 2.47
CA LYS A 36 18.88 -17.78 2.63
C LYS A 36 18.36 -17.07 3.87
N SER A 37 19.17 -16.17 4.41
CA SER A 37 18.84 -15.40 5.60
C SER A 37 17.61 -14.50 5.41
N LYS A 38 16.91 -14.20 6.51
CA LYS A 38 15.76 -13.28 6.49
C LYS A 38 16.09 -11.93 5.84
N LYS A 39 17.31 -11.43 6.01
CA LYS A 39 17.79 -10.19 5.42
C LYS A 39 17.88 -10.29 3.89
N GLU A 40 18.48 -11.36 3.37
CA GLU A 40 18.61 -11.58 1.91
C GLU A 40 17.21 -11.71 1.25
N ILE A 41 16.33 -12.48 1.88
CA ILE A 41 14.94 -12.66 1.43
C ILE A 41 14.21 -11.31 1.39
N SER A 42 14.35 -10.50 2.44
CA SER A 42 13.72 -9.17 2.51
C SER A 42 14.29 -8.22 1.45
N LEU A 43 15.60 -8.26 1.21
CA LEU A 43 16.25 -7.44 0.18
C LEU A 43 15.75 -7.79 -1.23
N ALA A 44 15.49 -9.07 -1.52
CA ALA A 44 14.88 -9.45 -2.80
C ALA A 44 13.48 -8.85 -2.96
N GLY A 45 12.67 -8.87 -1.91
CA GLY A 45 11.36 -8.19 -1.89
C GLY A 45 11.48 -6.68 -2.14
N ILE A 46 12.41 -6.00 -1.46
CA ILE A 46 12.68 -4.57 -1.65
C ILE A 46 13.09 -4.27 -3.10
N ARG A 47 13.99 -5.07 -3.68
CA ARG A 47 14.42 -4.91 -5.08
C ARG A 47 13.25 -5.03 -6.06
N ALA A 48 12.37 -6.02 -5.84
CA ALA A 48 11.18 -6.19 -6.67
C ALA A 48 10.21 -4.99 -6.57
N THR A 49 9.99 -4.43 -5.38
CA THR A 49 9.16 -3.23 -5.21
C THR A 49 9.75 -2.03 -5.96
N ARG A 50 11.07 -1.87 -5.92
CA ARG A 50 11.79 -0.78 -6.61
C ARG A 50 11.75 -0.94 -8.11
N MET A 51 11.90 -2.16 -8.62
CA MET A 51 11.76 -2.45 -10.06
C MET A 51 10.35 -2.08 -10.55
N ASN A 52 9.31 -2.47 -9.82
CA ASN A 52 7.94 -2.08 -10.14
C ASN A 52 7.76 -0.55 -10.09
N ALA A 53 8.37 0.12 -9.12
CA ALA A 53 8.32 1.58 -9.03
C ALA A 53 8.99 2.26 -10.23
N LEU A 54 10.15 1.79 -10.67
CA LEU A 54 10.82 2.30 -11.86
C LEU A 54 9.95 2.15 -13.12
N PHE A 55 9.29 1.00 -13.28
CA PHE A 55 8.34 0.79 -14.38
C PHE A 55 7.18 1.80 -14.34
N ILE A 56 6.57 2.00 -13.17
CA ILE A 56 5.48 2.98 -13.02
C ILE A 56 6.00 4.41 -13.27
N MET A 57 7.22 4.75 -12.84
CA MET A 57 7.83 6.05 -13.15
C MET A 57 7.94 6.27 -14.66
N GLN A 58 8.35 5.25 -15.44
CA GLN A 58 8.40 5.35 -16.90
C GLN A 58 7.01 5.64 -17.50
N LEU A 59 5.94 5.01 -16.99
CA LEU A 59 4.57 5.28 -17.43
C LEU A 59 4.11 6.71 -17.13
N PHE A 60 4.56 7.29 -16.02
CA PHE A 60 4.23 8.68 -15.66
C PHE A 60 5.11 9.70 -16.38
N GLY A 61 6.34 9.33 -16.74
CA GLY A 61 7.28 10.22 -17.42
C GLY A 61 7.55 11.49 -16.61
N LYS A 62 7.53 12.63 -17.24
CA LYS A 62 7.81 13.96 -16.63
C LYS A 62 6.82 14.39 -15.53
N GLU A 63 5.74 13.64 -15.30
CA GLU A 63 4.76 13.93 -14.25
C GLU A 63 5.17 13.40 -12.88
N ALA A 64 6.18 12.52 -12.83
CA ALA A 64 6.70 11.92 -11.60
C ALA A 64 8.16 12.34 -11.33
N ASN A 65 8.70 11.87 -10.20
CA ASN A 65 10.11 12.03 -9.85
C ASN A 65 11.05 11.33 -10.84
N ASP A 66 12.21 11.93 -11.09
CA ASP A 66 13.22 11.38 -12.02
C ASP A 66 14.03 10.22 -11.41
N THR A 67 14.24 10.25 -10.10
CA THR A 67 15.04 9.28 -9.37
C THR A 67 14.24 8.59 -8.30
N LEU A 68 14.53 7.30 -8.05
CA LEU A 68 13.83 6.51 -7.06
C LEU A 68 14.19 6.96 -5.63
N PRO A 69 13.24 7.47 -4.83
CA PRO A 69 13.51 7.91 -3.47
C PRO A 69 13.91 6.73 -2.56
N LYS A 70 14.89 6.94 -1.71
CA LYS A 70 15.41 5.94 -0.77
C LYS A 70 15.04 6.21 0.69
N ASN A 71 14.48 7.38 0.99
CA ASN A 71 14.11 7.80 2.34
C ASN A 71 13.01 8.88 2.34
N MET A 72 12.45 9.15 3.53
CA MET A 72 11.36 10.12 3.72
C MET A 72 11.76 11.56 3.32
N LYS A 73 13.03 11.95 3.50
CA LYS A 73 13.53 13.28 3.14
C LYS A 73 13.47 13.50 1.62
N GLU A 74 13.86 12.47 0.87
CA GLU A 74 13.78 12.50 -0.60
C GLU A 74 12.33 12.51 -1.10
N ILE A 75 11.41 11.78 -0.46
CA ILE A 75 9.98 11.86 -0.76
C ILE A 75 9.47 13.29 -0.61
N LYS A 76 9.74 13.94 0.54
CA LYS A 76 9.31 15.33 0.78
C LYS A 76 9.88 16.30 -0.24
N ARG A 77 11.18 16.17 -0.56
CA ARG A 77 11.86 17.00 -1.56
C ARG A 77 11.23 16.83 -2.96
N ASN A 78 10.93 15.60 -3.34
CA ASN A 78 10.28 15.32 -4.63
C ASN A 78 8.84 15.82 -4.70
N LEU A 79 8.05 15.73 -3.60
CA LEU A 79 6.71 16.29 -3.52
C LEU A 79 6.66 17.81 -3.66
N ALA A 80 7.73 18.51 -3.30
CA ALA A 80 7.80 19.95 -3.54
C ALA A 80 7.76 20.30 -5.03
N LYS A 81 8.34 19.44 -5.88
CA LYS A 81 8.53 19.66 -7.32
C LYS A 81 7.53 18.93 -8.21
N ASN A 82 6.90 17.85 -7.74
CA ASN A 82 6.07 16.97 -8.53
C ASN A 82 4.67 16.82 -7.93
N ASN A 83 3.68 16.57 -8.78
CA ASN A 83 2.34 16.19 -8.35
C ASN A 83 2.26 14.73 -7.91
N VAL A 84 3.12 13.88 -8.46
CA VAL A 84 3.21 12.46 -8.16
C VAL A 84 4.65 12.10 -7.79
N VAL A 85 4.82 11.40 -6.67
CA VAL A 85 6.09 10.78 -6.29
C VAL A 85 5.88 9.28 -6.22
N ILE A 86 6.71 8.54 -6.94
CA ILE A 86 6.63 7.08 -7.02
C ILE A 86 7.85 6.48 -6.32
N CYS A 87 7.61 5.48 -5.46
CA CYS A 87 8.66 4.76 -4.76
C CYS A 87 8.30 3.28 -4.58
N GLY A 88 9.31 2.46 -4.30
CA GLY A 88 9.15 1.15 -3.69
C GLY A 88 9.42 1.22 -2.19
N ALA A 89 9.81 0.11 -1.58
CA ALA A 89 10.29 0.10 -0.21
C ALA A 89 11.54 0.99 -0.06
N LEU A 90 11.55 1.87 0.95
CA LEU A 90 12.59 2.89 1.12
C LEU A 90 13.89 2.29 1.67
N ARG A 91 13.85 1.68 2.85
CA ARG A 91 15.00 1.05 3.51
C ARG A 91 14.63 -0.33 4.02
N TYR A 92 15.64 -1.18 4.16
CA TYR A 92 15.47 -2.41 4.93
C TYR A 92 15.19 -2.07 6.39
N SER A 93 14.14 -2.67 6.91
CA SER A 93 13.85 -2.74 8.34
C SER A 93 13.24 -4.12 8.60
N GLU A 94 13.58 -4.72 9.72
CA GLU A 94 12.98 -6.01 10.07
C GLU A 94 11.46 -5.93 10.09
N ASN A 95 10.84 -6.95 9.51
CA ASN A 95 9.37 -7.06 9.40
C ASN A 95 8.69 -5.91 8.64
N SER A 96 9.43 -5.11 7.87
CA SER A 96 8.87 -4.04 7.04
C SER A 96 8.42 -4.58 5.68
N THR A 97 7.26 -4.11 5.24
CA THR A 97 6.67 -4.41 3.93
C THR A 97 6.38 -3.12 3.17
N SER A 98 5.89 -3.22 1.93
CA SER A 98 5.39 -2.05 1.17
C SER A 98 4.21 -1.38 1.88
N ASP A 99 3.34 -2.17 2.53
CA ASP A 99 2.16 -1.65 3.23
C ASP A 99 2.55 -0.84 4.47
N SER A 100 3.49 -1.37 5.27
CA SER A 100 4.03 -0.63 6.43
C SER A 100 4.82 0.61 6.01
N THR A 101 5.52 0.56 4.85
CA THR A 101 6.18 1.73 4.26
C THR A 101 5.15 2.80 3.88
N ALA A 102 4.04 2.41 3.23
CA ALA A 102 2.98 3.33 2.84
C ALA A 102 2.28 3.96 4.06
N ALA A 103 1.98 3.16 5.08
CA ALA A 103 1.42 3.66 6.34
C ALA A 103 2.36 4.64 7.06
N ALA A 104 3.67 4.34 7.10
CA ALA A 104 4.67 5.24 7.68
C ALA A 104 4.80 6.55 6.90
N LEU A 105 4.74 6.49 5.56
CA LEU A 105 4.70 7.67 4.70
C LEU A 105 3.45 8.53 4.96
N ALA A 106 2.28 7.91 5.02
CA ALA A 106 1.03 8.60 5.32
C ALA A 106 1.08 9.32 6.68
N SER A 107 1.62 8.65 7.70
CA SER A 107 1.87 9.26 9.01
C SER A 107 2.84 10.46 8.93
N CYS A 108 3.98 10.29 8.26
CA CYS A 108 5.02 11.32 8.15
C CYS A 108 4.54 12.56 7.36
N LEU A 109 3.69 12.35 6.38
CA LEU A 109 3.10 13.38 5.53
C LEU A 109 1.79 13.94 6.09
N LYS A 110 1.27 13.37 7.18
CA LYS A 110 -0.03 13.72 7.79
C LYS A 110 -1.17 13.67 6.76
N THR A 111 -1.25 12.59 6.01
CA THR A 111 -2.20 12.40 4.92
C THR A 111 -2.99 11.11 5.07
N GLU A 112 -4.06 10.98 4.31
CA GLU A 112 -4.85 9.74 4.19
C GLU A 112 -4.06 8.66 3.43
N PHE A 113 -4.41 7.41 3.66
CA PHE A 113 -3.83 6.25 2.99
C PHE A 113 -4.89 5.52 2.16
N VAL A 114 -4.62 5.27 0.89
CA VAL A 114 -5.46 4.44 0.02
C VAL A 114 -4.73 3.18 -0.35
N ASN A 115 -5.23 2.03 0.07
CA ASN A 115 -4.75 0.72 -0.35
C ASN A 115 -5.60 0.17 -1.49
N ILE A 116 -5.00 -0.01 -2.65
CA ILE A 116 -5.64 -0.63 -3.82
C ILE A 116 -5.26 -2.10 -3.86
N THR A 117 -6.25 -2.98 -3.75
CA THR A 117 -6.06 -4.43 -3.66
C THR A 117 -6.93 -5.17 -4.68
N ASN A 118 -6.80 -6.49 -4.76
CA ASN A 118 -7.54 -7.35 -5.71
C ASN A 118 -8.95 -7.75 -5.25
N VAL A 119 -9.43 -7.18 -4.15
CA VAL A 119 -10.81 -7.33 -3.64
C VAL A 119 -11.41 -5.96 -3.37
N LYS A 120 -12.74 -5.86 -3.28
CA LYS A 120 -13.44 -4.58 -3.16
C LYS A 120 -13.18 -3.83 -1.85
N GLY A 121 -12.66 -4.50 -0.82
CA GLY A 121 -12.41 -3.94 0.51
C GLY A 121 -12.14 -5.04 1.53
N LEU A 122 -12.25 -4.73 2.82
CA LEU A 122 -12.16 -5.70 3.91
C LEU A 122 -13.46 -6.49 4.01
N TYR A 123 -13.36 -7.78 4.17
CA TYR A 123 -14.50 -8.68 4.33
C TYR A 123 -14.52 -9.34 5.71
N SER A 124 -15.68 -9.84 6.10
CA SER A 124 -15.83 -10.62 7.33
C SER A 124 -15.01 -11.92 7.30
N ASP A 125 -14.80 -12.47 6.11
CA ASP A 125 -14.02 -13.69 5.83
C ASP A 125 -13.43 -13.59 4.41
N ASN A 126 -12.64 -14.58 3.96
CA ASN A 126 -12.08 -14.60 2.62
C ASN A 126 -13.19 -14.79 1.55
N PRO A 127 -13.50 -13.76 0.73
CA PRO A 127 -14.60 -13.86 -0.23
C PRO A 127 -14.33 -14.79 -1.41
N LYS A 128 -13.09 -15.24 -1.60
CA LYS A 128 -12.74 -16.23 -2.63
C LYS A 128 -13.09 -17.68 -2.21
N ILE A 129 -13.15 -17.92 -0.91
CA ILE A 129 -13.42 -19.22 -0.33
C ILE A 129 -14.85 -19.26 0.23
N ASN A 130 -15.22 -18.23 0.97
CA ASN A 130 -16.54 -18.13 1.59
C ASN A 130 -17.44 -17.15 0.84
N LYS A 131 -18.38 -17.67 0.06
CA LYS A 131 -19.36 -16.84 -0.69
C LYS A 131 -20.30 -16.03 0.22
N LYS A 132 -20.41 -16.38 1.52
CA LYS A 132 -21.20 -15.63 2.51
C LYS A 132 -20.41 -14.48 3.16
N ALA A 133 -19.13 -14.28 2.80
CA ALA A 133 -18.32 -13.20 3.30
C ALA A 133 -18.94 -11.83 2.96
N LYS A 134 -19.17 -11.01 3.97
CA LYS A 134 -19.78 -9.68 3.82
C LYS A 134 -18.70 -8.60 3.77
N LEU A 135 -18.84 -7.64 2.87
CA LEU A 135 -17.99 -6.45 2.80
C LEU A 135 -18.22 -5.59 4.06
N ILE A 136 -17.15 -5.21 4.72
CA ILE A 136 -17.15 -4.29 5.86
C ILE A 136 -16.91 -2.88 5.32
N SER A 137 -17.94 -2.05 5.30
CA SER A 137 -17.85 -0.69 4.74
C SER A 137 -17.04 0.27 5.61
N SER A 138 -17.06 0.07 6.94
CA SER A 138 -16.30 0.86 7.89
C SER A 138 -15.87 0.04 9.09
N ILE A 139 -14.73 0.38 9.67
CA ILE A 139 -14.18 -0.29 10.85
C ILE A 139 -13.31 0.71 11.65
N SER A 140 -13.32 0.60 12.98
CA SER A 140 -12.46 1.44 13.81
C SER A 140 -10.98 1.05 13.66
N TRP A 141 -10.05 1.99 13.93
CA TRP A 141 -8.60 1.69 13.96
C TRP A 141 -8.26 0.54 14.91
N LYS A 142 -8.92 0.52 16.10
CA LYS A 142 -8.71 -0.50 17.13
C LYS A 142 -9.15 -1.87 16.64
N ASP A 143 -10.36 -1.97 16.08
CA ASP A 143 -10.92 -3.25 15.62
C ASP A 143 -10.19 -3.76 14.38
N PHE A 144 -9.80 -2.87 13.48
CA PHE A 144 -8.96 -3.23 12.35
C PHE A 144 -7.62 -3.82 12.79
N LYS A 145 -6.92 -3.17 13.74
CA LYS A 145 -5.68 -3.70 14.33
C LYS A 145 -5.92 -5.06 15.00
N LYS A 146 -6.98 -5.19 15.82
CA LYS A 146 -7.34 -6.46 16.47
C LYS A 146 -7.55 -7.57 15.43
N LYS A 147 -8.29 -7.29 14.37
CA LYS A 147 -8.56 -8.24 13.28
C LYS A 147 -7.27 -8.62 12.54
N ALA A 148 -6.40 -7.65 12.23
CA ALA A 148 -5.12 -7.90 11.58
C ALA A 148 -4.17 -8.76 12.42
N LEU A 149 -4.10 -8.52 13.72
CA LEU A 149 -3.24 -9.27 14.64
C LEU A 149 -3.77 -10.68 14.95
N ALA A 150 -5.08 -10.90 14.87
CA ALA A 150 -5.70 -12.22 15.09
C ALA A 150 -5.38 -13.24 13.98
N ILE A 151 -4.99 -12.76 12.82
CA ILE A 151 -4.62 -13.64 11.69
C ILE A 151 -3.19 -14.12 11.90
N ARG A 152 -3.02 -15.41 12.25
CA ARG A 152 -1.70 -16.04 12.24
C ARG A 152 -1.13 -15.95 10.83
N PHE A 153 0.02 -15.31 10.71
CA PHE A 153 0.71 -15.11 9.43
C PHE A 153 1.08 -16.48 8.83
N LYS A 154 0.27 -16.94 7.89
CA LYS A 154 0.67 -18.02 6.98
C LYS A 154 1.13 -17.37 5.68
N ALA A 155 2.34 -17.67 5.25
CA ALA A 155 2.84 -17.21 3.95
C ALA A 155 1.84 -17.63 2.86
N GLY A 156 1.30 -16.61 2.15
CA GLY A 156 0.24 -16.82 1.15
C GLY A 156 -1.19 -16.46 1.60
N GLN A 157 -1.44 -16.17 2.87
CA GLN A 157 -2.73 -15.62 3.29
C GLN A 157 -2.84 -14.15 2.88
N ASN A 158 -3.83 -13.86 2.06
CA ASN A 158 -4.16 -12.50 1.61
C ASN A 158 -4.95 -11.75 2.70
N PHE A 159 -4.28 -11.28 3.75
CA PHE A 159 -4.83 -10.16 4.49
C PHE A 159 -4.47 -8.87 3.74
N ILE A 160 -5.40 -7.94 3.70
CA ILE A 160 -5.38 -6.79 2.80
C ILE A 160 -4.27 -5.79 3.14
N LEU A 161 -3.87 -5.71 4.42
CA LEU A 161 -2.75 -4.93 4.95
C LEU A 161 -2.06 -5.76 6.04
N ASP A 162 -0.73 -5.72 6.08
CA ASP A 162 0.01 -6.49 7.07
C ASP A 162 -0.15 -5.98 8.51
N GLN A 163 0.30 -6.80 9.46
CA GLN A 163 0.19 -6.50 10.90
C GLN A 163 0.90 -5.19 11.27
N ASN A 164 2.10 -4.93 10.72
CA ASN A 164 2.86 -3.72 11.01
C ASN A 164 2.15 -2.47 10.47
N ALA A 165 1.61 -2.52 9.25
CA ALA A 165 0.79 -1.45 8.71
C ALA A 165 -0.40 -1.16 9.63
N SER A 166 -1.09 -2.20 10.13
CA SER A 166 -2.24 -2.03 11.04
C SER A 166 -1.86 -1.37 12.37
N VAL A 167 -0.67 -1.69 12.90
CA VAL A 167 -0.14 -1.06 14.12
C VAL A 167 0.13 0.42 13.89
N ILE A 168 0.81 0.77 12.77
CA ILE A 168 1.11 2.16 12.40
C ILE A 168 -0.18 2.96 12.20
N ILE A 169 -1.13 2.42 11.43
CA ILE A 169 -2.44 3.02 11.16
C ILE A 169 -3.18 3.33 12.47
N ASN A 170 -3.26 2.35 13.39
CA ASN A 170 -3.92 2.56 14.67
C ASN A 170 -3.17 3.56 15.57
N LYS A 171 -1.83 3.47 15.64
CA LYS A 171 -1.00 4.37 16.47
C LYS A 171 -1.13 5.83 16.06
N HIS A 172 -1.11 6.09 14.77
CA HIS A 172 -1.12 7.45 14.22
C HIS A 172 -2.49 7.91 13.74
N LYS A 173 -3.55 7.10 13.96
CA LYS A 173 -4.93 7.42 13.59
C LYS A 173 -5.06 7.82 12.12
N ILE A 174 -4.42 7.05 11.24
CA ILE A 174 -4.39 7.33 9.81
C ILE A 174 -5.71 6.90 9.20
N LYS A 175 -6.50 7.84 8.67
CA LYS A 175 -7.69 7.52 7.91
C LYS A 175 -7.28 6.75 6.66
N THR A 176 -7.75 5.52 6.54
CA THR A 176 -7.29 4.59 5.53
C THR A 176 -8.47 4.03 4.74
N TYR A 177 -8.32 3.98 3.43
CA TYR A 177 -9.30 3.38 2.53
C TYR A 177 -8.74 2.10 1.92
N ILE A 178 -9.57 1.09 1.81
CA ILE A 178 -9.26 -0.16 1.12
C ILE A 178 -10.26 -0.32 -0.01
N ILE A 179 -9.77 -0.39 -1.24
CA ILE A 179 -10.61 -0.49 -2.45
C ILE A 179 -10.05 -1.51 -3.44
N GLY A 180 -10.92 -1.97 -4.33
CA GLY A 180 -10.52 -2.73 -5.51
C GLY A 180 -9.90 -1.84 -6.61
N PRO A 181 -9.42 -2.42 -7.72
CA PRO A 181 -8.71 -1.71 -8.79
C PRO A 181 -9.67 -0.94 -9.74
N ASP A 182 -10.74 -0.37 -9.22
CA ASP A 182 -11.68 0.47 -9.96
C ASP A 182 -11.30 1.95 -9.85
N MET A 183 -10.92 2.53 -10.96
CA MET A 183 -10.44 3.92 -11.05
C MET A 183 -11.54 4.95 -10.85
N ASN A 184 -12.78 4.65 -11.24
CA ASN A 184 -13.93 5.52 -10.95
C ASN A 184 -14.18 5.55 -9.44
N ASN A 185 -14.06 4.40 -8.78
CA ASN A 185 -14.21 4.29 -7.34
C ASN A 185 -13.10 5.04 -6.59
N LEU A 186 -11.86 4.98 -7.06
CA LEU A 186 -10.75 5.78 -6.55
C LEU A 186 -11.03 7.29 -6.66
N SER A 187 -11.53 7.74 -7.81
CA SER A 187 -11.89 9.16 -8.04
C SER A 187 -12.99 9.64 -7.09
N LYS A 188 -13.92 8.76 -6.67
CA LYS A 188 -14.96 9.09 -5.69
C LYS A 188 -14.37 9.44 -4.32
N ILE A 189 -13.31 8.73 -3.89
CA ILE A 189 -12.61 9.04 -2.62
C ILE A 189 -12.06 10.47 -2.68
N PHE A 190 -11.34 10.83 -3.74
CA PHE A 190 -10.75 12.18 -3.89
C PHE A 190 -11.82 13.29 -3.96
N LYS A 191 -13.03 12.96 -4.36
CA LYS A 191 -14.20 13.87 -4.40
C LYS A 191 -15.06 13.82 -3.14
N ASN A 192 -14.65 13.10 -2.10
CA ASN A 192 -15.43 12.84 -0.89
C ASN A 192 -16.85 12.30 -1.18
N LYS A 193 -16.98 11.47 -2.23
CA LYS A 193 -18.26 10.84 -2.62
C LYS A 193 -18.32 9.40 -2.10
N LYS A 194 -19.56 8.87 -1.98
CA LYS A 194 -19.79 7.47 -1.62
C LYS A 194 -19.07 6.53 -2.59
N PHE A 195 -18.32 5.58 -2.08
CA PHE A 195 -17.52 4.61 -2.83
C PHE A 195 -17.78 3.18 -2.33
N ILE A 196 -17.33 2.19 -3.08
CA ILE A 196 -17.36 0.77 -2.71
C ILE A 196 -16.00 0.41 -2.15
N GLY A 197 -15.93 0.06 -0.87
CA GLY A 197 -14.69 -0.27 -0.18
C GLY A 197 -14.86 -0.26 1.32
N THR A 198 -13.75 -0.16 2.03
CA THR A 198 -13.70 -0.05 3.48
C THR A 198 -13.01 1.24 3.87
N THR A 199 -13.59 1.97 4.82
CA THR A 199 -12.93 3.08 5.51
C THR A 199 -12.51 2.62 6.91
N ILE A 200 -11.23 2.83 7.25
CA ILE A 200 -10.68 2.61 8.58
C ILE A 200 -10.54 3.98 9.24
N TYR A 201 -11.32 4.22 10.27
CA TYR A 201 -11.33 5.49 11.00
C TYR A 201 -11.96 5.25 12.39
N ASN A 202 -11.94 6.24 13.23
CA ASN A 202 -12.47 6.27 14.60
C ASN A 202 -13.06 4.98 15.19
#